data_d75a151723f1a2dece9d7d4354ff7012
#
_entry.id   d75a151723f1a2dece9d7d4354ff7012
#
_cell.length_a   1.000
_cell.length_b   1.000
_cell.length_c   1.000
_cell.angle_alpha   90.00
_cell.angle_beta   90.00
_cell.angle_gamma   90.00
#
_symmetry.space_group_name_H-M   'P 1'
#
loop_
_entity.id
_entity.type
_entity.pdbx_description
1 polymer ?
#
loop_
_entity_poly.entity_id
_entity_poly.type
_entity_poly.pdbx_seq_one_letter_code
_entity_poly.pdbx_strand_id
1 'polypeptide(L)'
;MKLRPSSIAWMLCLLAGLSLFGIYVANNTGNETSPYAGSVGGPFSLVNHNGVQVTEKSWPGKYLLIYFGFTHCPDVCPTGLNKIAEALNALPANKVEKIQPLLITVDPARDTTKDLKNYVELFHPKLIGLTGTDAQIEQVEAAFKVYAQKQGDSKDYMVNHSAFTYLLNPDGQVVGLYSHEMTSKDMENQIFQAIK
;
A
#
# COMPACT_ATOMS: atom_id res chain seq x y z
N MET A 1 15.45 -18.55 -59.89
CA MET A 1 15.08 -17.14 -59.60
C MET A 1 16.17 -16.57 -58.69
N LYS A 2 17.13 -15.76 -59.23
CA LYS A 2 18.27 -15.21 -58.45
C LYS A 2 17.77 -13.95 -57.77
N LEU A 3 17.72 -13.93 -56.42
CA LEU A 3 17.42 -12.74 -55.63
C LEU A 3 18.49 -11.67 -55.90
N ARG A 4 18.07 -10.44 -56.18
CA ARG A 4 18.95 -9.30 -56.38
C ARG A 4 19.68 -8.99 -55.07
N PRO A 5 20.99 -8.70 -55.06
CA PRO A 5 21.76 -8.42 -53.83
C PRO A 5 21.22 -7.25 -53.00
N SER A 6 20.51 -6.30 -53.63
CA SER A 6 19.82 -5.22 -52.93
C SER A 6 18.68 -5.70 -52.05
N SER A 7 17.93 -6.74 -52.43
CA SER A 7 16.81 -7.28 -51.65
C SER A 7 17.27 -7.98 -50.40
N ILE A 8 18.43 -8.62 -50.42
CA ILE A 8 19.03 -9.28 -49.24
C ILE A 8 19.52 -8.24 -48.24
N ALA A 9 20.10 -7.13 -48.67
CA ALA A 9 20.56 -6.05 -47.85
C ALA A 9 19.37 -5.40 -47.07
N TRP A 10 18.24 -5.14 -47.74
CA TRP A 10 17.04 -4.62 -47.13
C TRP A 10 16.44 -5.57 -46.10
N MET A 11 16.43 -6.88 -46.34
CA MET A 11 15.96 -7.88 -45.40
C MET A 11 16.83 -7.95 -44.12
N LEU A 12 18.15 -7.86 -44.26
CA LEU A 12 19.07 -7.86 -43.12
C LEU A 12 18.90 -6.60 -42.25
N CYS A 13 18.68 -5.41 -42.85
CA CYS A 13 18.42 -4.17 -42.14
C CYS A 13 17.09 -4.23 -41.38
N LEU A 14 16.04 -4.84 -41.93
CA LEU A 14 14.76 -5.02 -41.28
C LEU A 14 14.85 -5.97 -40.07
N LEU A 15 15.57 -7.08 -40.22
CA LEU A 15 15.78 -8.04 -39.12
C LEU A 15 16.63 -7.44 -38.00
N ALA A 16 17.66 -6.66 -38.32
CA ALA A 16 18.47 -5.93 -37.34
C ALA A 16 17.64 -4.85 -36.61
N GLY A 17 16.77 -4.13 -37.34
CA GLY A 17 15.86 -3.14 -36.77
C GLY A 17 14.84 -3.77 -35.81
N LEU A 18 14.25 -4.92 -36.18
CA LEU A 18 13.30 -5.64 -35.33
C LEU A 18 13.99 -6.22 -34.08
N SER A 19 15.22 -6.72 -34.17
CA SER A 19 15.96 -7.21 -33.01
C SER A 19 16.35 -6.08 -32.05
N LEU A 20 16.81 -4.93 -32.57
CA LEU A 20 17.11 -3.75 -31.74
C LEU A 20 15.87 -3.17 -31.10
N PHE A 21 14.74 -3.14 -31.82
CA PHE A 21 13.46 -2.72 -31.27
C PHE A 21 12.97 -3.68 -30.16
N GLY A 22 13.12 -5.00 -30.36
CA GLY A 22 12.81 -6.00 -29.35
C GLY A 22 13.64 -5.85 -28.07
N ILE A 23 14.95 -5.59 -28.21
CA ILE A 23 15.85 -5.33 -27.09
C ILE A 23 15.49 -4.01 -26.40
N TYR A 24 15.17 -2.96 -27.16
CA TYR A 24 14.73 -1.67 -26.63
C TYR A 24 13.43 -1.81 -25.80
N VAL A 25 12.44 -2.53 -26.34
CA VAL A 25 11.18 -2.79 -25.63
C VAL A 25 11.44 -3.64 -24.37
N ALA A 26 12.22 -4.72 -24.47
CA ALA A 26 12.53 -5.58 -23.33
C ALA A 26 13.29 -4.86 -22.21
N ASN A 27 14.17 -3.92 -22.55
CA ASN A 27 14.89 -3.11 -21.57
C ASN A 27 14.03 -1.98 -20.96
N ASN A 28 12.99 -1.53 -21.66
CA ASN A 28 12.14 -0.44 -21.20
C ASN A 28 10.86 -0.90 -20.47
N THR A 29 10.49 -2.20 -20.57
CA THR A 29 9.31 -2.73 -19.85
C THR A 29 9.55 -3.05 -18.37
N GLY A 30 10.74 -2.76 -17.85
CA GLY A 30 11.16 -3.15 -16.49
C GLY A 30 11.18 -2.07 -15.41
N ASN A 31 10.96 -0.80 -15.74
CA ASN A 31 11.13 0.30 -14.77
C ASN A 31 10.01 1.34 -14.87
N GLU A 32 8.75 0.92 -14.70
CA GLU A 32 7.75 1.89 -14.25
C GLU A 32 8.03 2.19 -12.77
N THR A 33 8.86 3.18 -12.53
CA THR A 33 8.99 3.78 -11.19
C THR A 33 7.61 4.34 -10.83
N SER A 34 7.03 3.82 -9.75
CA SER A 34 5.79 4.36 -9.18
C SER A 34 5.89 5.90 -9.14
N PRO A 35 4.86 6.65 -9.56
CA PRO A 35 4.85 8.10 -9.48
C PRO A 35 5.04 8.61 -8.04
N TYR A 36 4.96 7.74 -7.05
CA TYR A 36 5.16 8.02 -5.62
C TYR A 36 6.55 7.64 -5.12
N ALA A 37 7.41 7.03 -5.95
CA ALA A 37 8.72 6.54 -5.55
C ALA A 37 9.58 7.68 -4.97
N GLY A 38 9.99 7.54 -3.72
CA GLY A 38 10.85 8.48 -3.00
C GLY A 38 10.17 9.73 -2.44
N SER A 39 8.87 9.94 -2.65
CA SER A 39 8.14 11.10 -2.13
C SER A 39 7.20 10.78 -0.96
N VAL A 40 6.76 9.53 -0.83
CA VAL A 40 5.81 9.06 0.18
C VAL A 40 6.26 7.70 0.71
N GLY A 41 6.08 7.51 2.01
CA GLY A 41 6.54 6.31 2.72
C GLY A 41 7.90 6.51 3.39
N GLY A 42 8.25 5.59 4.27
CA GLY A 42 9.51 5.63 5.02
C GLY A 42 9.52 4.62 6.15
N PRO A 43 10.66 4.52 6.85
CA PRO A 43 10.78 3.63 8.00
C PRO A 43 9.87 4.09 9.15
N PHE A 44 9.35 3.11 9.89
CA PHE A 44 8.63 3.36 11.13
C PHE A 44 9.06 2.35 12.21
N SER A 45 8.81 2.70 13.46
CA SER A 45 9.00 1.80 14.62
C SER A 45 7.81 2.00 15.55
N LEU A 46 6.89 1.05 15.56
CA LEU A 46 5.60 1.12 16.26
C LEU A 46 5.39 -0.15 17.11
N VAL A 47 4.31 -0.18 17.88
CA VAL A 47 3.90 -1.35 18.68
C VAL A 47 2.62 -1.90 18.08
N ASN A 48 2.57 -3.21 17.82
CA ASN A 48 1.36 -3.85 17.33
C ASN A 48 0.37 -4.12 18.47
N HIS A 49 -0.87 -4.47 18.12
CA HIS A 49 -1.95 -4.74 19.07
C HIS A 49 -1.68 -5.94 20.03
N ASN A 50 -0.61 -6.70 19.82
CA ASN A 50 -0.15 -7.76 20.74
C ASN A 50 1.01 -7.30 21.65
N GLY A 51 1.36 -6.00 21.62
CA GLY A 51 2.41 -5.43 22.44
C GLY A 51 3.83 -5.67 21.89
N VAL A 52 3.97 -6.15 20.67
CA VAL A 52 5.27 -6.41 20.03
C VAL A 52 5.71 -5.21 19.23
N GLN A 53 6.97 -4.80 19.40
CA GLN A 53 7.57 -3.75 18.58
C GLN A 53 7.80 -4.26 17.16
N VAL A 54 7.38 -3.47 16.17
CA VAL A 54 7.45 -3.79 14.74
C VAL A 54 7.95 -2.60 13.93
N THR A 55 8.55 -2.91 12.80
CA THR A 55 8.99 -1.93 11.79
C THR A 55 8.42 -2.32 10.43
N GLU A 56 8.63 -1.50 9.42
CA GLU A 56 8.28 -1.85 8.02
C GLU A 56 8.96 -3.15 7.55
N LYS A 57 10.06 -3.56 8.19
CA LYS A 57 10.81 -4.79 7.87
C LYS A 57 10.32 -6.03 8.61
N SER A 58 9.34 -5.90 9.49
CA SER A 58 8.82 -7.04 10.28
C SER A 58 8.08 -8.08 9.44
N TRP A 59 7.77 -7.77 8.17
CA TRP A 59 7.09 -8.66 7.23
C TRP A 59 7.90 -8.85 5.95
N PRO A 60 9.04 -9.55 6.00
CA PRO A 60 9.94 -9.70 4.86
C PRO A 60 9.23 -10.37 3.67
N GLY A 61 9.42 -9.79 2.49
CA GLY A 61 8.83 -10.30 1.24
C GLY A 61 7.33 -10.03 1.07
N LYS A 62 6.68 -9.31 2.01
CA LYS A 62 5.26 -8.96 1.92
C LYS A 62 5.07 -7.56 1.35
N TYR A 63 3.95 -7.39 0.66
CA TYR A 63 3.37 -6.08 0.39
C TYR A 63 2.68 -5.59 1.66
N LEU A 64 2.86 -4.33 2.03
CA LEU A 64 2.16 -3.72 3.16
C LEU A 64 0.99 -2.90 2.66
N LEU A 65 -0.23 -3.25 3.08
CA LEU A 65 -1.44 -2.49 2.78
C LEU A 65 -1.81 -1.66 4.01
N ILE A 66 -1.42 -0.38 4.01
CA ILE A 66 -1.47 0.49 5.18
C ILE A 66 -2.64 1.45 5.09
N TYR A 67 -3.49 1.46 6.10
CA TYR A 67 -4.53 2.45 6.32
C TYR A 67 -4.24 3.25 7.59
N PHE A 68 -4.41 4.58 7.53
CA PHE A 68 -4.33 5.45 8.69
C PHE A 68 -5.74 5.78 9.17
N GLY A 69 -5.99 5.58 10.47
CA GLY A 69 -7.31 5.78 11.05
C GLY A 69 -7.28 5.67 12.57
N PHE A 70 -8.44 5.65 13.22
CA PHE A 70 -8.55 5.51 14.68
C PHE A 70 -9.85 4.80 15.07
N THR A 71 -9.86 4.17 16.25
CA THR A 71 -10.97 3.30 16.67
C THR A 71 -12.25 4.05 16.97
N HIS A 72 -12.15 5.32 17.37
CA HIS A 72 -13.30 6.17 17.73
C HIS A 72 -13.91 6.91 16.52
N CYS A 73 -13.49 6.60 15.30
CA CYS A 73 -14.08 7.16 14.08
C CYS A 73 -15.44 6.50 13.81
N PRO A 74 -16.54 7.28 13.70
CA PRO A 74 -17.87 6.68 13.59
C PRO A 74 -18.23 6.17 12.19
N ASP A 75 -17.53 6.59 11.14
CA ASP A 75 -17.96 6.35 9.76
C ASP A 75 -16.81 6.01 8.79
N VAL A 76 -15.91 6.95 8.52
CA VAL A 76 -14.92 6.84 7.45
C VAL A 76 -13.95 5.67 7.65
N CYS A 77 -13.48 5.45 8.90
CA CYS A 77 -12.54 4.37 9.19
C CYS A 77 -13.17 2.98 9.07
N PRO A 78 -14.33 2.67 9.70
CA PRO A 78 -14.94 1.35 9.52
C PRO A 78 -15.35 1.11 8.08
N THR A 79 -15.83 2.12 7.33
CA THR A 79 -16.13 2.00 5.91
C THR A 79 -14.88 1.67 5.09
N GLY A 80 -13.75 2.35 5.33
CA GLY A 80 -12.48 2.09 4.66
C GLY A 80 -11.92 0.70 4.95
N LEU A 81 -11.96 0.27 6.21
CA LEU A 81 -11.50 -1.06 6.62
C LEU A 81 -12.37 -2.19 6.07
N ASN A 82 -13.70 -1.99 5.96
CA ASN A 82 -14.59 -2.94 5.29
C ASN A 82 -14.23 -3.08 3.81
N LYS A 83 -13.98 -1.98 3.09
CA LYS A 83 -13.54 -2.03 1.68
C LYS A 83 -12.22 -2.79 1.52
N ILE A 84 -11.27 -2.57 2.43
CA ILE A 84 -10.00 -3.34 2.45
C ILE A 84 -10.27 -4.83 2.67
N ALA A 85 -11.11 -5.17 3.65
CA ALA A 85 -11.46 -6.56 3.95
C ALA A 85 -12.17 -7.25 2.76
N GLU A 86 -13.12 -6.57 2.13
CA GLU A 86 -13.81 -7.06 0.93
C GLU A 86 -12.84 -7.29 -0.23
N ALA A 87 -11.94 -6.33 -0.49
CA ALA A 87 -10.93 -6.45 -1.55
C ALA A 87 -9.99 -7.64 -1.28
N LEU A 88 -9.51 -7.81 -0.03
CA LEU A 88 -8.66 -8.94 0.35
C LEU A 88 -9.40 -10.29 0.23
N ASN A 89 -10.67 -10.36 0.64
CA ASN A 89 -11.47 -11.58 0.54
C ASN A 89 -11.79 -11.99 -0.91
N ALA A 90 -11.82 -11.02 -1.84
CA ALA A 90 -12.05 -11.28 -3.26
C ALA A 90 -10.78 -11.69 -4.03
N LEU A 91 -9.60 -11.39 -3.51
CA LEU A 91 -8.32 -11.77 -4.11
C LEU A 91 -8.07 -13.28 -4.00
N PRO A 92 -7.35 -13.90 -4.97
CA PRO A 92 -6.87 -15.27 -4.86
C PRO A 92 -5.97 -15.47 -3.63
N ALA A 93 -6.08 -16.61 -2.96
CA ALA A 93 -5.37 -16.91 -1.71
C ALA A 93 -3.84 -16.67 -1.82
N ASN A 94 -3.23 -17.09 -2.94
CA ASN A 94 -1.79 -16.90 -3.19
C ASN A 94 -1.38 -15.43 -3.30
N LYS A 95 -2.29 -14.51 -3.63
CA LYS A 95 -2.05 -13.06 -3.61
C LYS A 95 -2.25 -12.51 -2.19
N VAL A 96 -3.33 -12.91 -1.50
CA VAL A 96 -3.59 -12.50 -0.11
C VAL A 96 -2.47 -12.93 0.83
N GLU A 97 -1.86 -14.08 0.60
CA GLU A 97 -0.71 -14.53 1.38
C GLU A 97 0.50 -13.58 1.27
N LYS A 98 0.66 -12.88 0.15
CA LYS A 98 1.72 -11.89 -0.07
C LYS A 98 1.44 -10.53 0.58
N ILE A 99 0.25 -10.31 1.14
CA ILE A 99 -0.16 -9.02 1.71
C ILE A 99 -0.19 -9.10 3.23
N GLN A 100 0.31 -8.04 3.87
CA GLN A 100 0.09 -7.74 5.27
C GLN A 100 -0.72 -6.44 5.38
N PRO A 101 -2.01 -6.50 5.74
CA PRO A 101 -2.80 -5.31 6.01
C PRO A 101 -2.48 -4.75 7.40
N LEU A 102 -2.36 -3.43 7.49
CA LEU A 102 -2.00 -2.68 8.69
C LEU A 102 -2.96 -1.50 8.88
N LEU A 103 -3.44 -1.31 10.10
CA LEU A 103 -4.06 -0.08 10.57
C LEU A 103 -3.06 0.65 11.45
N ILE A 104 -2.60 1.84 11.06
CA ILE A 104 -1.77 2.71 11.91
C ILE A 104 -2.70 3.76 12.53
N THR A 105 -2.74 3.82 13.86
CA THR A 105 -3.57 4.83 14.51
C THR A 105 -3.02 6.23 14.30
N VAL A 106 -3.93 7.20 14.15
CA VAL A 106 -3.67 8.64 14.21
C VAL A 106 -4.09 9.25 15.55
N ASP A 107 -4.47 8.40 16.52
CA ASP A 107 -4.93 8.81 17.85
C ASP A 107 -4.35 7.89 18.95
N PRO A 108 -3.04 7.90 19.14
CA PRO A 108 -2.40 7.01 20.11
C PRO A 108 -2.81 7.28 21.56
N ALA A 109 -3.36 8.46 21.83
CA ALA A 109 -3.84 8.82 23.17
C ALA A 109 -5.05 7.99 23.62
N ARG A 110 -5.92 7.57 22.68
CA ARG A 110 -7.10 6.74 22.96
C ARG A 110 -6.96 5.31 22.45
N ASP A 111 -6.19 5.09 21.40
CA ASP A 111 -6.04 3.78 20.77
C ASP A 111 -4.93 2.97 21.43
N THR A 112 -5.25 2.35 22.57
CA THR A 112 -4.30 1.39 23.19
C THR A 112 -4.15 0.13 22.36
N THR A 113 -3.16 -0.69 22.66
CA THR A 113 -2.98 -2.01 21.99
C THR A 113 -4.24 -2.87 22.15
N LYS A 114 -4.91 -2.82 23.29
CA LYS A 114 -6.15 -3.55 23.56
C LYS A 114 -7.31 -3.05 22.70
N ASP A 115 -7.47 -1.73 22.59
CA ASP A 115 -8.55 -1.14 21.80
C ASP A 115 -8.37 -1.47 20.32
N LEU A 116 -7.14 -1.33 19.81
CA LEU A 116 -6.80 -1.71 18.45
C LEU A 116 -7.03 -3.21 18.19
N LYS A 117 -6.68 -4.10 19.14
CA LYS A 117 -6.94 -5.53 18.99
C LYS A 117 -8.42 -5.81 18.78
N ASN A 118 -9.25 -5.32 19.68
CA ASN A 118 -10.70 -5.51 19.62
C ASN A 118 -11.29 -4.93 18.32
N TYR A 119 -10.74 -3.83 17.84
CA TYR A 119 -11.22 -3.15 16.66
C TYR A 119 -10.85 -3.86 15.36
N VAL A 120 -9.58 -4.21 15.17
CA VAL A 120 -9.13 -4.85 13.91
C VAL A 120 -9.72 -6.24 13.70
N GLU A 121 -10.00 -6.98 14.77
CA GLU A 121 -10.63 -8.31 14.72
C GLU A 121 -12.03 -8.28 14.10
N LEU A 122 -12.70 -7.11 14.08
CA LEU A 122 -14.03 -6.96 13.47
C LEU A 122 -14.01 -6.98 11.94
N PHE A 123 -12.84 -6.75 11.31
CA PHE A 123 -12.76 -6.55 9.86
C PHE A 123 -12.12 -7.73 9.13
N HIS A 124 -10.89 -8.07 9.45
CA HIS A 124 -10.18 -9.12 8.74
C HIS A 124 -9.12 -9.81 9.63
N PRO A 125 -9.01 -11.15 9.63
CA PRO A 125 -8.12 -11.89 10.56
C PRO A 125 -6.63 -11.60 10.39
N LYS A 126 -6.20 -11.09 9.22
CA LYS A 126 -4.80 -10.69 8.97
C LYS A 126 -4.53 -9.23 9.32
N LEU A 127 -5.54 -8.42 9.63
CA LEU A 127 -5.35 -7.00 9.91
C LEU A 127 -4.64 -6.81 11.24
N ILE A 128 -3.54 -6.06 11.23
CA ILE A 128 -2.77 -5.74 12.43
C ILE A 128 -2.91 -4.25 12.72
N GLY A 129 -3.36 -3.92 13.95
CA GLY A 129 -3.37 -2.54 14.45
C GLY A 129 -2.02 -2.17 15.03
N LEU A 130 -1.55 -0.97 14.73
CA LEU A 130 -0.28 -0.40 15.17
C LEU A 130 -0.53 0.92 15.91
N THR A 131 0.16 1.08 17.04
CA THR A 131 0.18 2.32 17.85
C THR A 131 1.61 2.63 18.27
N GLY A 132 1.81 3.74 18.94
CA GLY A 132 3.11 4.17 19.43
C GLY A 132 3.00 5.39 20.32
N THR A 133 4.10 6.05 20.60
CA THR A 133 4.10 7.39 21.21
C THR A 133 3.66 8.43 20.19
N ASP A 134 3.19 9.59 20.67
CA ASP A 134 2.81 10.71 19.78
C ASP A 134 3.92 11.02 18.77
N ALA A 135 5.16 11.11 19.22
CA ALA A 135 6.32 11.36 18.34
C ALA A 135 6.54 10.28 17.26
N GLN A 136 6.28 9.00 17.58
CA GLN A 136 6.38 7.92 16.60
C GLN A 136 5.25 7.99 15.57
N ILE A 137 4.04 8.35 16.01
CA ILE A 137 2.89 8.52 15.10
C ILE A 137 3.11 9.75 14.21
N GLU A 138 3.50 10.90 14.75
CA GLU A 138 3.85 12.09 13.97
C GLU A 138 4.94 11.80 12.93
N GLN A 139 5.95 11.03 13.29
CA GLN A 139 7.02 10.64 12.36
C GLN A 139 6.48 9.82 11.18
N VAL A 140 5.64 8.82 11.43
CA VAL A 140 5.09 7.98 10.35
C VAL A 140 4.06 8.75 9.52
N GLU A 141 3.23 9.61 10.12
CA GLU A 141 2.33 10.50 9.41
C GLU A 141 3.10 11.43 8.45
N ALA A 142 4.18 12.04 8.93
CA ALA A 142 5.04 12.91 8.11
C ALA A 142 5.68 12.14 6.94
N ALA A 143 6.17 10.90 7.18
CA ALA A 143 6.75 10.05 6.14
C ALA A 143 5.74 9.68 5.05
N PHE A 144 4.50 9.39 5.43
CA PHE A 144 3.42 9.02 4.51
C PHE A 144 2.61 10.22 3.98
N LYS A 145 2.97 11.46 4.39
CA LYS A 145 2.22 12.69 4.06
C LYS A 145 0.76 12.63 4.50
N VAL A 146 0.51 11.96 5.60
CA VAL A 146 -0.81 11.89 6.23
C VAL A 146 -1.03 13.17 7.01
N TYR A 147 -2.16 13.81 6.77
CA TYR A 147 -2.66 14.87 7.62
C TYR A 147 -3.49 14.25 8.73
N ALA A 148 -3.26 14.62 9.98
CA ALA A 148 -4.10 14.28 11.10
C ALA A 148 -4.20 15.48 12.05
N GLN A 149 -5.40 15.83 12.47
CA GLN A 149 -5.63 16.96 13.39
C GLN A 149 -6.80 16.68 14.31
N LYS A 150 -6.53 16.72 15.61
CA LYS A 150 -7.53 16.67 16.66
C LYS A 150 -8.48 17.88 16.57
N GLN A 151 -9.79 17.63 16.71
CA GLN A 151 -10.84 18.64 16.66
C GLN A 151 -11.50 18.77 18.05
N GLY A 152 -11.25 19.90 18.72
CA GLY A 152 -11.81 20.19 20.05
C GLY A 152 -11.02 19.55 21.20
N ASP A 153 -11.43 19.88 22.43
CA ASP A 153 -10.76 19.50 23.68
C ASP A 153 -11.62 18.58 24.57
N SER A 154 -12.80 18.19 24.11
CA SER A 154 -13.65 17.22 24.84
C SER A 154 -13.02 15.84 24.85
N LYS A 155 -13.51 14.94 25.72
CA LYS A 155 -13.08 13.53 25.70
C LYS A 155 -13.51 12.79 24.42
N ASP A 156 -14.58 13.26 23.78
CA ASP A 156 -15.17 12.70 22.56
C ASP A 156 -14.75 13.49 21.31
N TYR A 157 -13.50 13.98 21.30
CA TYR A 157 -12.98 14.71 20.14
C TYR A 157 -12.92 13.85 18.88
N MET A 158 -13.03 14.49 17.73
CA MET A 158 -12.80 13.88 16.43
C MET A 158 -11.38 14.16 15.96
N VAL A 159 -10.86 13.29 15.08
CA VAL A 159 -9.61 13.54 14.38
C VAL A 159 -9.89 13.63 12.88
N ASN A 160 -9.65 14.80 12.29
CA ASN A 160 -9.66 14.94 10.85
C ASN A 160 -8.36 14.36 10.29
N HIS A 161 -8.44 13.39 9.40
CA HIS A 161 -7.26 12.77 8.82
C HIS A 161 -7.43 12.43 7.35
N SER A 162 -6.31 12.25 6.66
CA SER A 162 -6.28 11.75 5.29
C SER A 162 -6.76 10.29 5.26
N ALA A 163 -7.76 9.99 4.43
CA ALA A 163 -8.38 8.67 4.33
C ALA A 163 -7.89 7.91 3.07
N PHE A 164 -6.58 7.73 2.96
CA PHE A 164 -5.95 6.94 1.89
C PHE A 164 -5.45 5.60 2.41
N THR A 165 -5.49 4.60 1.52
CA THR A 165 -4.83 3.31 1.72
C THR A 165 -3.59 3.25 0.84
N TYR A 166 -2.46 2.89 1.43
CA TYR A 166 -1.16 2.80 0.75
C TYR A 166 -0.80 1.34 0.52
N LEU A 167 -0.35 1.00 -0.69
CA LEU A 167 0.25 -0.31 -0.96
C LEU A 167 1.75 -0.14 -1.17
N LEU A 168 2.55 -0.75 -0.30
CA LEU A 168 4.00 -0.79 -0.43
C LEU A 168 4.43 -2.15 -0.97
N ASN A 169 5.42 -2.15 -1.86
CA ASN A 169 6.08 -3.37 -2.30
C ASN A 169 7.05 -3.89 -1.21
N PRO A 170 7.64 -5.10 -1.36
CA PRO A 170 8.60 -5.65 -0.39
C PRO A 170 9.86 -4.79 -0.17
N ASP A 171 10.19 -3.88 -1.09
CA ASP A 171 11.29 -2.94 -0.98
C ASP A 171 10.91 -1.65 -0.23
N GLY A 172 9.66 -1.55 0.26
CA GLY A 172 9.15 -0.39 0.99
C GLY A 172 8.73 0.79 0.11
N GLN A 173 8.66 0.63 -1.20
CA GLN A 173 8.23 1.67 -2.12
C GLN A 173 6.70 1.65 -2.26
N VAL A 174 6.07 2.82 -2.24
CA VAL A 174 4.63 2.95 -2.51
C VAL A 174 4.35 2.67 -3.98
N VAL A 175 3.59 1.62 -4.25
CA VAL A 175 3.18 1.16 -5.59
C VAL A 175 1.70 1.35 -5.85
N GLY A 176 0.92 1.71 -4.82
CA GLY A 176 -0.51 2.01 -4.94
C GLY A 176 -0.95 3.03 -3.88
N LEU A 177 -1.87 3.90 -4.26
CA LEU A 177 -2.53 4.87 -3.38
C LEU A 177 -4.02 4.87 -3.72
N TYR A 178 -4.84 4.45 -2.76
CA TYR A 178 -6.27 4.23 -2.95
C TYR A 178 -7.06 5.23 -2.12
N SER A 179 -7.91 6.03 -2.78
CA SER A 179 -8.76 6.99 -2.09
C SER A 179 -9.90 6.30 -1.34
N HIS A 180 -10.42 6.95 -0.32
CA HIS A 180 -11.61 6.47 0.42
C HIS A 180 -12.84 6.28 -0.48
N GLU A 181 -12.97 7.06 -1.56
CA GLU A 181 -14.08 6.97 -2.50
C GLU A 181 -14.02 5.74 -3.42
N MET A 182 -12.84 5.14 -3.57
CA MET A 182 -12.65 3.95 -4.40
C MET A 182 -13.52 2.79 -3.92
N THR A 183 -14.09 2.04 -4.85
CA THR A 183 -14.85 0.82 -4.52
C THR A 183 -13.91 -0.31 -4.10
N SER A 184 -14.40 -1.26 -3.30
CA SER A 184 -13.64 -2.46 -2.94
C SER A 184 -13.22 -3.28 -4.17
N LYS A 185 -14.06 -3.30 -5.22
CA LYS A 185 -13.76 -4.00 -6.49
C LYS A 185 -12.63 -3.33 -7.27
N ASP A 186 -12.61 -2.00 -7.35
CA ASP A 186 -11.52 -1.29 -8.01
C ASP A 186 -10.21 -1.43 -7.22
N MET A 187 -10.27 -1.40 -5.89
CA MET A 187 -9.13 -1.65 -5.02
C MET A 187 -8.58 -3.06 -5.23
N GLU A 188 -9.45 -4.09 -5.23
CA GLU A 188 -9.06 -5.48 -5.54
C GLU A 188 -8.32 -5.58 -6.88
N ASN A 189 -8.90 -5.01 -7.96
CA ASN A 189 -8.32 -5.07 -9.29
C ASN A 189 -6.93 -4.42 -9.34
N GLN A 190 -6.76 -3.26 -8.70
CA GLN A 190 -5.47 -2.56 -8.68
C GLN A 190 -4.43 -3.30 -7.83
N ILE A 191 -4.82 -3.83 -6.67
CA ILE A 191 -3.95 -4.66 -5.83
C ILE A 191 -3.54 -5.92 -6.60
N PHE A 192 -4.48 -6.60 -7.28
CA PHE A 192 -4.20 -7.80 -8.07
C PHE A 192 -3.13 -7.55 -9.14
N GLN A 193 -3.19 -6.41 -9.83
CA GLN A 193 -2.21 -6.02 -10.86
C GLN A 193 -0.85 -5.64 -10.26
N ALA A 194 -0.83 -4.97 -9.10
CA ALA A 194 0.40 -4.50 -8.47
C ALA A 194 1.23 -5.65 -7.85
N ILE A 195 0.60 -6.73 -7.39
CA ILE A 195 1.29 -7.85 -6.74
C ILE A 195 1.80 -8.83 -7.80
N LYS A 196 3.10 -9.01 -7.83
CA LYS A 196 3.80 -9.94 -8.72
C LYS A 196 3.89 -11.35 -8.14
#